data_ebede7076d517779e3737bdad847fbb6
#
_entry.id   ebede7076d517779e3737bdad847fbb6
#
_cell.length_a   1.000
_cell.length_b   1.000
_cell.length_c   1.000
_cell.angle_alpha   90.00
_cell.angle_beta   90.00
_cell.angle_gamma   90.00
#
_symmetry.space_group_name_H-M   'P 1'
#
loop_
_entity.id
_entity.type
_entity.pdbx_description
1 polymer ?
#
loop_
_entity_poly.entity_id
_entity_poly.type
_entity_poly.pdbx_seq_one_letter_code
_entity_poly.pdbx_strand_id
1 'polypeptide(L)'
;MTEAFALPFFWTALIASLVLAGIHAYMGFHIVRRGVIFVDLALAQMAALGVALALVLRVKEDGPYTYLLALGMTFVGAAVFSWLRGQERRNVPMEALIGIVFATAQATVFLILEKTSAGAEHIKETLVGSLFTVDPRRVITVALLYAAIGAAHFVLRKPFFEITNDPRGAEARGRKLFWWDLAFYAMFGLMVTSSVQIAGVLLVFGLLVIPAVAGLMATSRTGVALAIGWVLALVGSMMGLIGSIRFDLPAAPSILVSLTILLVLLGIVLTLRQKPAART
;
A
#
# COMPACT_ATOMS: atom_id res chain seq x y z
N MET A 1 -28.56 4.67 9.13
CA MET A 1 -27.51 5.53 8.53
C MET A 1 -27.08 6.66 9.47
N THR A 2 -27.99 7.37 10.09
CA THR A 2 -27.70 8.49 11.02
C THR A 2 -26.88 8.08 12.24
N GLU A 3 -27.05 6.87 12.74
CA GLU A 3 -26.33 6.37 13.92
C GLU A 3 -24.81 6.22 13.74
N ALA A 4 -24.35 5.78 12.56
CA ALA A 4 -22.92 5.66 12.30
C ALA A 4 -22.18 7.02 12.34
N PHE A 5 -22.82 8.06 11.83
CA PHE A 5 -22.27 9.42 11.83
C PHE A 5 -22.25 10.09 13.21
N ALA A 6 -23.01 9.57 14.17
CA ALA A 6 -23.01 10.04 15.55
C ALA A 6 -21.81 9.49 16.36
N LEU A 7 -21.10 8.49 15.85
CA LEU A 7 -20.00 7.83 16.55
C LEU A 7 -18.66 8.54 16.27
N PRO A 8 -17.96 9.07 17.29
CA PRO A 8 -16.68 9.78 17.09
C PRO A 8 -15.62 8.92 16.38
N PHE A 9 -15.55 7.63 16.69
CA PHE A 9 -14.59 6.71 16.08
C PHE A 9 -14.80 6.49 14.57
N PHE A 10 -16.06 6.67 14.07
CA PHE A 10 -16.36 6.62 12.64
C PHE A 10 -15.55 7.69 11.86
N TRP A 11 -15.57 8.92 12.37
CA TRP A 11 -14.85 10.02 11.72
C TRP A 11 -13.34 9.84 11.77
N THR A 12 -12.82 9.36 12.90
CA THR A 12 -11.40 9.05 13.03
C THR A 12 -10.98 7.97 12.02
N ALA A 13 -11.75 6.88 11.92
CA ALA A 13 -11.50 5.81 10.96
C ALA A 13 -11.63 6.29 9.50
N LEU A 14 -12.62 7.14 9.20
CA LEU A 14 -12.79 7.71 7.87
C LEU A 14 -11.61 8.62 7.50
N ILE A 15 -11.22 9.53 8.39
CA ILE A 15 -10.07 10.42 8.16
C ILE A 15 -8.79 9.60 7.99
N ALA A 16 -8.58 8.59 8.83
CA ALA A 16 -7.44 7.68 8.69
C ALA A 16 -7.44 7.00 7.31
N SER A 17 -8.58 6.45 6.88
CA SER A 17 -8.72 5.82 5.56
C SER A 17 -8.41 6.78 4.42
N LEU A 18 -8.83 8.05 4.53
CA LEU A 18 -8.59 9.08 3.51
C LEU A 18 -7.13 9.53 3.48
N VAL A 19 -6.49 9.68 4.64
CA VAL A 19 -5.06 9.99 4.74
C VAL A 19 -4.25 8.87 4.08
N LEU A 20 -4.60 7.61 4.38
CA LEU A 20 -4.00 6.45 3.73
C LEU A 20 -4.26 6.48 2.22
N ALA A 21 -5.51 6.58 1.78
CA ALA A 21 -5.90 6.57 0.37
C ALA A 21 -5.20 7.66 -0.45
N GLY A 22 -4.97 8.84 0.13
CA GLY A 22 -4.33 9.96 -0.55
C GLY A 22 -2.98 9.62 -1.13
N ILE A 23 -2.08 9.10 -0.31
CA ILE A 23 -0.72 8.74 -0.75
C ILE A 23 -0.68 7.38 -1.44
N HIS A 24 -1.48 6.39 -0.98
CA HIS A 24 -1.48 5.04 -1.55
C HIS A 24 -1.97 5.03 -2.99
N ALA A 25 -3.04 5.74 -3.33
CA ALA A 25 -3.52 5.83 -4.71
C ALA A 25 -2.45 6.45 -5.65
N TYR A 26 -1.70 7.44 -5.16
CA TYR A 26 -0.59 8.03 -5.91
C TYR A 26 0.57 7.05 -6.09
N MET A 27 1.02 6.42 -5.01
CA MET A 27 2.09 5.42 -5.07
C MET A 27 1.67 4.20 -5.90
N GLY A 28 0.42 3.77 -5.76
CA GLY A 28 -0.17 2.68 -6.53
C GLY A 28 -0.14 2.93 -8.03
N PHE A 29 -0.38 4.17 -8.47
CA PHE A 29 -0.21 4.54 -9.87
C PHE A 29 1.21 4.23 -10.38
N HIS A 30 2.26 4.55 -9.61
CA HIS A 30 3.63 4.21 -9.96
C HIS A 30 3.87 2.71 -9.92
N ILE A 31 3.39 2.02 -8.88
CA ILE A 31 3.58 0.57 -8.67
C ILE A 31 2.92 -0.23 -9.79
N VAL A 32 1.65 0.06 -10.13
CA VAL A 32 0.91 -0.62 -11.21
C VAL A 32 1.60 -0.38 -12.57
N ARG A 33 2.02 0.85 -12.86
CA ARG A 33 2.75 1.15 -14.10
C ARG A 33 4.13 0.51 -14.19
N ARG A 34 4.79 0.30 -13.07
CA ARG A 34 6.10 -0.38 -13.00
C ARG A 34 5.96 -1.90 -13.10
N GLY A 35 4.73 -2.46 -13.03
CA GLY A 35 4.48 -3.90 -13.04
C GLY A 35 5.05 -4.62 -11.82
N VAL A 36 5.01 -3.99 -10.62
CA VAL A 36 5.56 -4.52 -9.37
C VAL A 36 4.51 -4.48 -8.25
N ILE A 37 3.32 -5.00 -8.54
CA ILE A 37 2.13 -4.86 -7.69
C ILE A 37 2.33 -5.46 -6.30
N PHE A 38 3.03 -6.59 -6.19
CA PHE A 38 3.25 -7.30 -4.92
C PHE A 38 4.38 -6.72 -4.05
N VAL A 39 5.04 -5.64 -4.47
CA VAL A 39 6.13 -5.02 -3.69
C VAL A 39 5.63 -4.51 -2.33
N ASP A 40 4.38 -4.07 -2.25
CA ASP A 40 3.72 -3.65 -1.01
C ASP A 40 3.67 -4.78 0.01
N LEU A 41 3.14 -5.94 -0.41
CA LEU A 41 3.05 -7.13 0.44
C LEU A 41 4.43 -7.60 0.89
N ALA A 42 5.43 -7.56 0.00
CA ALA A 42 6.78 -7.99 0.33
C ALA A 42 7.46 -7.03 1.33
N LEU A 43 7.31 -5.71 1.18
CA LEU A 43 7.83 -4.74 2.14
C LEU A 43 7.08 -4.80 3.49
N ALA A 44 5.76 -5.07 3.47
CA ALA A 44 5.00 -5.32 4.69
C ALA A 44 5.52 -6.55 5.44
N GLN A 45 5.87 -7.64 4.74
CA GLN A 45 6.48 -8.83 5.36
C GLN A 45 7.90 -8.57 5.85
N MET A 46 8.68 -7.75 5.17
CA MET A 46 9.98 -7.31 5.68
C MET A 46 9.82 -6.48 6.98
N ALA A 47 8.81 -5.61 7.06
CA ALA A 47 8.49 -4.89 8.30
C ALA A 47 8.09 -5.87 9.42
N ALA A 48 7.21 -6.85 9.13
CA ALA A 48 6.79 -7.88 10.07
C ALA A 48 7.98 -8.73 10.56
N LEU A 49 8.92 -9.04 9.66
CA LEU A 49 10.17 -9.71 10.04
C LEU A 49 11.00 -8.88 11.02
N GLY A 50 11.05 -7.56 10.85
CA GLY A 50 11.69 -6.65 11.80
C GLY A 50 11.01 -6.66 13.17
N VAL A 51 9.68 -6.70 13.22
CA VAL A 51 8.91 -6.86 14.47
C VAL A 51 9.21 -8.22 15.12
N ALA A 52 9.18 -9.31 14.33
CA ALA A 52 9.50 -10.65 14.85
C ALA A 52 10.93 -10.73 15.42
N LEU A 53 11.90 -10.07 14.79
CA LEU A 53 13.26 -9.95 15.34
C LEU A 53 13.29 -9.17 16.66
N ALA A 54 12.48 -8.12 16.81
CA ALA A 54 12.36 -7.39 18.06
C ALA A 54 11.88 -8.29 19.21
N LEU A 55 10.91 -9.19 18.94
CA LEU A 55 10.44 -10.19 19.91
C LEU A 55 11.56 -11.14 20.34
N VAL A 56 12.36 -11.66 19.40
CA VAL A 56 13.52 -12.51 19.70
C VAL A 56 14.54 -11.77 20.56
N LEU A 57 14.78 -10.49 20.28
CA LEU A 57 15.70 -9.64 21.05
C LEU A 57 15.09 -9.14 22.36
N ARG A 58 13.86 -9.55 22.70
CA ARG A 58 13.12 -9.15 23.91
C ARG A 58 12.96 -7.63 24.03
N VAL A 59 12.84 -6.95 22.91
CA VAL A 59 12.51 -5.53 22.86
C VAL A 59 11.01 -5.34 23.10
N LYS A 60 10.62 -4.24 23.75
CA LYS A 60 9.21 -3.93 24.03
C LYS A 60 8.43 -3.81 22.73
N GLU A 61 7.31 -4.56 22.57
CA GLU A 61 6.52 -4.68 21.33
C GLU A 61 6.11 -3.32 20.73
N ASP A 62 5.54 -2.42 21.53
CA ASP A 62 5.10 -1.09 21.09
C ASP A 62 6.16 0.00 21.25
N GLY A 63 7.43 -0.40 21.34
CA GLY A 63 8.54 0.53 21.57
C GLY A 63 9.11 1.14 20.29
N PRO A 64 9.82 2.28 20.41
CA PRO A 64 10.48 2.92 19.27
C PRO A 64 11.54 2.02 18.61
N TYR A 65 12.18 1.14 19.36
CA TYR A 65 13.17 0.20 18.83
C TYR A 65 12.55 -0.88 17.96
N THR A 66 11.34 -1.36 18.29
CA THR A 66 10.58 -2.30 17.46
C THR A 66 10.21 -1.65 16.11
N TYR A 67 9.75 -0.40 16.14
CA TYR A 67 9.50 0.37 14.93
C TYR A 67 10.77 0.57 14.08
N LEU A 68 11.91 0.87 14.73
CA LEU A 68 13.19 1.01 14.03
C LEU A 68 13.67 -0.29 13.40
N LEU A 69 13.47 -1.43 14.03
CA LEU A 69 13.79 -2.74 13.47
C LEU A 69 12.87 -3.07 12.28
N ALA A 70 11.57 -2.82 12.39
CA ALA A 70 10.63 -2.97 11.30
C ALA A 70 11.03 -2.11 10.09
N LEU A 71 11.34 -0.84 10.33
CA LEU A 71 11.77 0.10 9.31
C LEU A 71 13.13 -0.28 8.70
N GLY A 72 14.08 -0.73 9.53
CA GLY A 72 15.39 -1.21 9.08
C GLY A 72 15.26 -2.39 8.12
N MET A 73 14.44 -3.39 8.47
CA MET A 73 14.17 -4.52 7.59
C MET A 73 13.44 -4.11 6.31
N THR A 74 12.53 -3.13 6.39
CA THR A 74 11.89 -2.56 5.20
C THR A 74 12.91 -1.90 4.26
N PHE A 75 13.89 -1.17 4.79
CA PHE A 75 14.97 -0.59 3.98
C PHE A 75 15.90 -1.65 3.38
N VAL A 76 16.15 -2.75 4.09
CA VAL A 76 16.82 -3.92 3.50
C VAL A 76 16.02 -4.44 2.31
N GLY A 77 14.70 -4.59 2.42
CA GLY A 77 13.82 -4.96 1.32
C GLY A 77 13.89 -3.97 0.15
N ALA A 78 13.85 -2.67 0.43
CA ALA A 78 13.99 -1.62 -0.58
C ALA A 78 15.32 -1.70 -1.34
N ALA A 79 16.42 -1.96 -0.63
CA ALA A 79 17.75 -2.14 -1.24
C ALA A 79 17.80 -3.40 -2.11
N VAL A 80 17.23 -4.51 -1.62
CA VAL A 80 17.12 -5.77 -2.38
C VAL A 80 16.33 -5.56 -3.67
N PHE A 81 15.16 -4.90 -3.63
CA PHE A 81 14.35 -4.66 -4.83
C PHE A 81 15.04 -3.72 -5.83
N SER A 82 15.74 -2.71 -5.34
CA SER A 82 16.50 -1.79 -6.19
C SER A 82 17.66 -2.51 -6.90
N TRP A 83 18.29 -3.46 -6.21
CA TRP A 83 19.34 -4.30 -6.78
C TRP A 83 18.78 -5.32 -7.78
N LEU A 84 17.68 -6.01 -7.42
CA LEU A 84 17.02 -7.01 -8.27
C LEU A 84 16.52 -6.41 -9.58
N ARG A 85 16.07 -5.17 -9.60
CA ARG A 85 15.64 -4.49 -10.83
C ARG A 85 16.76 -4.41 -11.87
N GLY A 86 18.01 -4.30 -11.45
CA GLY A 86 19.18 -4.41 -12.36
C GLY A 86 19.34 -5.79 -12.99
N GLN A 87 18.74 -6.84 -12.40
CA GLN A 87 18.82 -8.23 -12.88
C GLN A 87 17.68 -8.62 -13.84
N GLU A 88 16.65 -7.78 -14.00
CA GLU A 88 15.50 -8.02 -14.89
C GLU A 88 15.89 -8.31 -16.35
N ARG A 89 17.13 -7.96 -16.75
CA ARG A 89 17.71 -8.29 -18.06
C ARG A 89 17.90 -9.79 -18.32
N ARG A 90 17.70 -10.67 -17.31
CA ARG A 90 17.91 -12.12 -17.39
C ARG A 90 16.65 -12.94 -17.64
N ASN A 91 15.60 -12.37 -18.26
CA ASN A 91 14.33 -13.02 -18.53
C ASN A 91 13.54 -13.48 -17.27
N VAL A 92 13.84 -12.95 -16.08
CA VAL A 92 13.09 -13.20 -14.87
C VAL A 92 12.21 -11.99 -14.57
N PRO A 93 10.88 -12.17 -14.50
CA PRO A 93 9.97 -11.09 -14.17
C PRO A 93 10.26 -10.57 -12.76
N MET A 94 10.26 -9.25 -12.56
CA MET A 94 10.49 -8.62 -11.25
C MET A 94 9.48 -9.10 -10.20
N GLU A 95 8.22 -9.34 -10.59
CA GLU A 95 7.17 -9.90 -9.73
C GLU A 95 7.54 -11.27 -9.13
N ALA A 96 8.21 -12.14 -9.90
CA ALA A 96 8.66 -13.43 -9.38
C ALA A 96 9.73 -13.27 -8.28
N LEU A 97 10.64 -12.31 -8.45
CA LEU A 97 11.68 -12.01 -7.46
C LEU A 97 11.06 -11.40 -6.19
N ILE A 98 10.09 -10.50 -6.34
CA ILE A 98 9.32 -9.93 -5.23
C ILE A 98 8.56 -11.02 -4.49
N GLY A 99 7.94 -11.96 -5.22
CA GLY A 99 7.24 -13.11 -4.63
C GLY A 99 8.14 -14.01 -3.80
N ILE A 100 9.38 -14.24 -4.24
CA ILE A 100 10.36 -15.00 -3.47
C ILE A 100 10.72 -14.28 -2.16
N VAL A 101 10.98 -12.98 -2.21
CA VAL A 101 11.28 -12.18 -1.00
C VAL A 101 10.09 -12.20 -0.04
N PHE A 102 8.86 -12.01 -0.56
CA PHE A 102 7.62 -12.10 0.22
C PHE A 102 7.50 -13.46 0.93
N ALA A 103 7.57 -14.56 0.17
CA ALA A 103 7.40 -15.89 0.71
C ALA A 103 8.48 -16.25 1.74
N THR A 104 9.73 -15.86 1.48
CA THR A 104 10.84 -16.13 2.40
C THR A 104 10.70 -15.31 3.68
N ALA A 105 10.37 -14.02 3.60
CA ALA A 105 10.15 -13.18 4.76
C ALA A 105 8.97 -13.71 5.61
N GLN A 106 7.85 -14.03 4.96
CA GLN A 106 6.69 -14.62 5.61
C GLN A 106 7.01 -15.93 6.33
N ALA A 107 7.67 -16.86 5.65
CA ALA A 107 8.08 -18.15 6.25
C ALA A 107 9.00 -17.92 7.45
N THR A 108 9.93 -16.98 7.37
CA THR A 108 10.82 -16.65 8.49
C THR A 108 10.06 -16.06 9.67
N VAL A 109 9.09 -15.18 9.44
CA VAL A 109 8.19 -14.67 10.50
C VAL A 109 7.46 -15.83 11.18
N PHE A 110 6.87 -16.75 10.43
CA PHE A 110 6.19 -17.92 11.00
C PHE A 110 7.12 -18.76 11.88
N LEU A 111 8.33 -19.08 11.39
CA LEU A 111 9.31 -19.85 12.15
C LEU A 111 9.72 -19.18 13.48
N ILE A 112 9.78 -17.85 13.50
CA ILE A 112 10.07 -17.08 14.69
C ILE A 112 8.87 -17.10 15.65
N LEU A 113 7.67 -16.83 15.12
CA LEU A 113 6.45 -16.68 15.93
C LEU A 113 5.94 -18.03 16.48
N GLU A 114 6.23 -19.16 15.82
CA GLU A 114 5.87 -20.49 16.32
C GLU A 114 6.45 -20.78 17.73
N LYS A 115 7.57 -20.15 18.05
CA LYS A 115 8.21 -20.26 19.38
C LYS A 115 7.68 -19.25 20.41
N THR A 116 6.68 -18.43 20.03
CA THR A 116 6.09 -17.41 20.89
C THR A 116 4.61 -17.69 21.14
N SER A 117 4.11 -17.40 22.34
CA SER A 117 2.70 -17.61 22.70
C SER A 117 1.71 -16.65 22.02
N ALA A 118 2.21 -15.55 21.43
CA ALA A 118 1.40 -14.48 20.82
C ALA A 118 1.26 -14.58 19.29
N GLY A 119 1.82 -15.63 18.66
CA GLY A 119 1.98 -15.66 17.20
C GLY A 119 0.69 -15.54 16.39
N ALA A 120 -0.37 -16.24 16.74
CA ALA A 120 -1.62 -16.27 15.98
C ALA A 120 -2.38 -14.92 16.05
N GLU A 121 -2.39 -14.27 17.20
CA GLU A 121 -3.04 -12.97 17.42
C GLU A 121 -2.31 -11.86 16.66
N HIS A 122 -0.99 -11.85 16.73
CA HIS A 122 -0.15 -10.91 15.98
C HIS A 122 -0.34 -11.00 14.45
N ILE A 123 -0.48 -12.23 13.92
CA ILE A 123 -0.76 -12.42 12.48
C ILE A 123 -2.12 -11.83 12.11
N LYS A 124 -3.16 -12.06 12.94
CA LYS A 124 -4.50 -11.51 12.71
C LYS A 124 -4.49 -9.98 12.74
N GLU A 125 -3.85 -9.37 13.71
CA GLU A 125 -3.73 -7.91 13.83
C GLU A 125 -2.98 -7.31 12.64
N THR A 126 -1.90 -7.93 12.22
CA THR A 126 -1.12 -7.46 11.05
C THR A 126 -1.94 -7.51 9.76
N LEU A 127 -2.79 -8.53 9.58
CA LEU A 127 -3.61 -8.66 8.37
C LEU A 127 -4.79 -7.69 8.34
N VAL A 128 -5.51 -7.56 9.46
CA VAL A 128 -6.80 -6.85 9.52
C VAL A 128 -6.65 -5.40 10.01
N GLY A 129 -5.63 -5.15 10.85
CA GLY A 129 -5.43 -3.84 11.47
C GLY A 129 -6.48 -3.49 12.52
N SER A 130 -6.40 -2.27 13.06
CA SER A 130 -7.25 -1.77 14.15
C SER A 130 -7.82 -0.38 13.85
N LEU A 131 -8.41 -0.22 12.65
CA LEU A 131 -8.82 1.08 12.11
C LEU A 131 -9.82 1.86 13.02
N PHE A 132 -10.74 1.16 13.70
CA PHE A 132 -11.70 1.79 14.60
C PHE A 132 -11.12 2.24 15.95
N THR A 133 -9.99 1.66 16.35
CA THR A 133 -9.32 1.95 17.63
C THR A 133 -8.07 2.80 17.47
N VAL A 134 -7.83 3.32 16.25
CA VAL A 134 -6.67 4.16 15.99
C VAL A 134 -6.72 5.47 16.77
N ASP A 135 -5.61 5.80 17.45
CA ASP A 135 -5.45 7.08 18.15
C ASP A 135 -5.42 8.24 17.12
N PRO A 136 -6.26 9.29 17.29
CA PRO A 136 -6.22 10.48 16.45
C PRO A 136 -4.84 11.13 16.33
N ARG A 137 -4.03 11.09 17.39
CA ARG A 137 -2.64 11.60 17.37
C ARG A 137 -1.78 10.82 16.38
N ARG A 138 -1.98 9.51 16.30
CA ARG A 138 -1.28 8.66 15.34
C ARG A 138 -1.69 8.99 13.90
N VAL A 139 -2.97 9.25 13.67
CA VAL A 139 -3.48 9.67 12.35
C VAL A 139 -2.80 10.99 11.92
N ILE A 140 -2.68 11.97 12.82
CA ILE A 140 -1.99 13.23 12.53
C ILE A 140 -0.50 12.99 12.21
N THR A 141 0.19 12.16 13.02
CA THR A 141 1.61 11.85 12.80
C THR A 141 1.84 11.21 11.43
N VAL A 142 0.98 10.26 11.06
CA VAL A 142 1.06 9.58 9.76
C VAL A 142 0.68 10.53 8.63
N ALA A 143 -0.30 11.42 8.82
CA ALA A 143 -0.65 12.44 7.83
C ALA A 143 0.53 13.40 7.55
N LEU A 144 1.25 13.82 8.59
CA LEU A 144 2.45 14.65 8.44
C LEU A 144 3.58 13.90 7.72
N LEU A 145 3.81 12.63 8.06
CA LEU A 145 4.76 11.78 7.36
C LEU A 145 4.41 11.68 5.85
N TYR A 146 3.13 11.43 5.53
CA TYR A 146 2.69 11.30 4.14
C TYR A 146 2.71 12.63 3.39
N ALA A 147 2.45 13.73 4.06
CA ALA A 147 2.65 15.06 3.49
C ALA A 147 4.13 15.30 3.14
N ALA A 148 5.05 14.89 4.02
CA ALA A 148 6.49 14.98 3.75
C ALA A 148 6.93 14.08 2.58
N ILE A 149 6.46 12.82 2.54
CA ILE A 149 6.72 11.90 1.42
C ILE A 149 6.12 12.46 0.12
N GLY A 150 4.88 12.96 0.16
CA GLY A 150 4.21 13.58 -0.99
C GLY A 150 4.94 14.82 -1.50
N ALA A 151 5.43 15.66 -0.59
CA ALA A 151 6.25 16.82 -0.95
C ALA A 151 7.57 16.41 -1.61
N ALA A 152 8.27 15.40 -1.05
CA ALA A 152 9.48 14.85 -1.66
C ALA A 152 9.20 14.29 -3.08
N HIS A 153 8.12 13.51 -3.23
CA HIS A 153 7.69 13.01 -4.54
C HIS A 153 7.31 14.12 -5.51
N PHE A 154 6.66 15.19 -5.04
CA PHE A 154 6.32 16.33 -5.87
C PHE A 154 7.57 17.07 -6.37
N VAL A 155 8.57 17.27 -5.52
CA VAL A 155 9.86 17.89 -5.90
C VAL A 155 10.60 16.97 -6.88
N LEU A 156 10.64 15.68 -6.61
CA LEU A 156 11.35 14.67 -7.40
C LEU A 156 10.49 14.03 -8.50
N ARG A 157 9.33 14.63 -8.82
CA ARG A 157 8.36 14.02 -9.76
C ARG A 157 8.93 13.72 -11.14
N LYS A 158 9.76 14.60 -11.70
CA LYS A 158 10.31 14.42 -13.05
C LYS A 158 11.08 13.11 -13.19
N PRO A 159 12.13 12.81 -12.39
CA PRO A 159 12.84 11.54 -12.49
C PRO A 159 11.96 10.33 -12.13
N PHE A 160 11.05 10.44 -11.14
CA PHE A 160 10.18 9.32 -10.80
C PHE A 160 9.21 8.96 -11.92
N PHE A 161 8.56 9.94 -12.57
CA PHE A 161 7.70 9.68 -13.72
C PHE A 161 8.48 9.20 -14.94
N GLU A 162 9.67 9.74 -15.18
CA GLU A 162 10.55 9.31 -16.26
C GLU A 162 10.90 7.81 -16.11
N ILE A 163 11.37 7.39 -14.94
CA ILE A 163 11.74 6.00 -14.66
C ILE A 163 10.51 5.08 -14.62
N THR A 164 9.36 5.57 -14.18
CA THR A 164 8.13 4.79 -14.13
C THR A 164 7.60 4.49 -15.53
N ASN A 165 7.69 5.45 -16.46
CA ASN A 165 7.14 5.31 -17.80
C ASN A 165 8.13 4.68 -18.80
N ASP A 166 9.42 4.98 -18.68
CA ASP A 166 10.48 4.54 -19.59
C ASP A 166 11.81 4.34 -18.86
N PRO A 167 11.97 3.24 -18.10
CA PRO A 167 13.18 3.00 -17.32
C PRO A 167 14.44 2.86 -18.20
N ARG A 168 14.31 2.23 -19.39
CA ARG A 168 15.46 2.05 -20.31
C ARG A 168 15.91 3.38 -20.92
N GLY A 169 14.97 4.21 -21.33
CA GLY A 169 15.27 5.55 -21.82
C GLY A 169 15.83 6.46 -20.72
N ALA A 170 15.36 6.35 -19.49
CA ALA A 170 15.91 7.08 -18.36
C ALA A 170 17.36 6.69 -18.10
N GLU A 171 17.71 5.40 -18.15
CA GLU A 171 19.08 4.90 -18.04
C GLU A 171 19.97 5.42 -19.17
N ALA A 172 19.46 5.38 -20.42
CA ALA A 172 20.19 5.89 -21.59
C ALA A 172 20.47 7.41 -21.49
N ARG A 173 19.60 8.16 -20.80
CA ARG A 173 19.80 9.59 -20.49
C ARG A 173 20.69 9.84 -19.27
N GLY A 174 21.35 8.82 -18.74
CA GLY A 174 22.32 8.91 -17.63
C GLY A 174 21.70 8.83 -16.22
N ARG A 175 20.43 8.42 -16.09
CA ARG A 175 19.85 8.19 -14.76
C ARG A 175 20.42 6.93 -14.14
N LYS A 176 20.92 7.02 -12.92
CA LYS A 176 21.38 5.89 -12.12
C LYS A 176 20.16 5.20 -11.48
N LEU A 177 19.54 4.24 -12.17
CA LEU A 177 18.27 3.61 -11.78
C LEU A 177 18.30 3.08 -10.35
N PHE A 178 19.39 2.41 -9.93
CA PHE A 178 19.51 1.87 -8.57
C PHE A 178 19.20 2.91 -7.48
N TRP A 179 19.80 4.10 -7.55
CA TRP A 179 19.62 5.12 -6.51
C TRP A 179 18.23 5.75 -6.52
N TRP A 180 17.63 5.92 -7.70
CA TRP A 180 16.28 6.43 -7.84
C TRP A 180 15.25 5.40 -7.38
N ASP A 181 15.45 4.13 -7.67
CA ASP A 181 14.58 3.07 -7.19
C ASP A 181 14.75 2.84 -5.69
N LEU A 182 15.99 2.93 -5.17
CA LEU A 182 16.22 2.89 -3.72
C LEU A 182 15.48 4.02 -3.00
N ALA A 183 15.57 5.26 -3.51
CA ALA A 183 14.84 6.39 -2.94
C ALA A 183 13.32 6.17 -3.01
N PHE A 184 12.80 5.68 -4.13
CA PHE A 184 11.38 5.36 -4.30
C PHE A 184 10.94 4.27 -3.33
N TYR A 185 11.60 3.12 -3.31
CA TYR A 185 11.21 2.00 -2.44
C TYR A 185 11.45 2.29 -0.96
N ALA A 186 12.42 3.12 -0.60
CA ALA A 186 12.61 3.56 0.78
C ALA A 186 11.45 4.44 1.27
N MET A 187 11.02 5.44 0.47
CA MET A 187 9.84 6.26 0.80
C MET A 187 8.55 5.44 0.79
N PHE A 188 8.43 4.52 -0.16
CA PHE A 188 7.32 3.59 -0.23
C PHE A 188 7.28 2.66 1.00
N GLY A 189 8.43 2.13 1.41
CA GLY A 189 8.56 1.30 2.61
C GLY A 189 8.21 2.04 3.91
N LEU A 190 8.65 3.30 4.05
CA LEU A 190 8.22 4.18 5.16
C LEU A 190 6.69 4.29 5.24
N MET A 191 6.06 4.52 4.08
CA MET A 191 4.60 4.60 3.96
C MET A 191 3.94 3.28 4.36
N VAL A 192 4.37 2.16 3.79
CA VAL A 192 3.81 0.82 4.05
C VAL A 192 3.96 0.45 5.52
N THR A 193 5.15 0.57 6.11
CA THR A 193 5.41 0.21 7.51
C THR A 193 4.51 1.00 8.48
N SER A 194 4.27 2.28 8.22
CA SER A 194 3.38 3.10 9.04
C SER A 194 1.89 2.81 8.82
N SER A 195 1.50 2.47 7.58
CA SER A 195 0.10 2.18 7.20
C SER A 195 -0.40 0.86 7.74
N VAL A 196 0.42 -0.19 7.63
CA VAL A 196 0.06 -1.55 8.03
C VAL A 196 -0.31 -1.62 9.51
N GLN A 197 0.38 -0.88 10.36
CA GLN A 197 0.09 -0.80 11.79
C GLN A 197 -1.29 -0.15 12.11
N ILE A 198 -1.87 0.60 11.19
CA ILE A 198 -3.18 1.26 11.36
C ILE A 198 -4.29 0.46 10.70
N ALA A 199 -4.08 0.08 9.45
CA ALA A 199 -5.12 -0.44 8.59
C ALA A 199 -4.96 -1.94 8.25
N GLY A 200 -3.85 -2.55 8.63
CA GLY A 200 -3.50 -3.91 8.23
C GLY A 200 -3.10 -4.03 6.76
N VAL A 201 -2.42 -5.12 6.45
CA VAL A 201 -1.86 -5.38 5.12
C VAL A 201 -2.95 -5.42 4.04
N LEU A 202 -4.10 -6.03 4.34
CA LEU A 202 -5.19 -6.19 3.36
C LEU A 202 -5.75 -4.87 2.86
N LEU A 203 -6.04 -3.94 3.77
CA LEU A 203 -6.60 -2.64 3.39
C LEU A 203 -5.55 -1.75 2.73
N VAL A 204 -4.31 -1.78 3.22
CA VAL A 204 -3.19 -1.02 2.63
C VAL A 204 -2.99 -1.42 1.18
N PHE A 205 -2.91 -2.72 0.89
CA PHE A 205 -2.84 -3.26 -0.47
C PHE A 205 -4.04 -2.85 -1.32
N GLY A 206 -5.26 -2.95 -0.76
CA GLY A 206 -6.48 -2.54 -1.46
C GLY A 206 -6.51 -1.07 -1.84
N LEU A 207 -6.12 -0.17 -0.91
CA LEU A 207 -6.04 1.27 -1.15
C LEU A 207 -4.91 1.66 -2.11
N LEU A 208 -3.87 0.85 -2.22
CA LEU A 208 -2.80 1.04 -3.19
C LEU A 208 -3.25 0.67 -4.60
N VAL A 209 -3.80 -0.53 -4.77
CA VAL A 209 -4.01 -1.14 -6.10
C VAL A 209 -5.35 -0.72 -6.71
N ILE A 210 -6.46 -0.85 -5.94
CA ILE A 210 -7.80 -0.67 -6.51
C ILE A 210 -8.05 0.74 -7.06
N PRO A 211 -7.74 1.83 -6.32
CA PRO A 211 -7.91 3.19 -6.84
C PRO A 211 -7.02 3.50 -8.04
N ALA A 212 -5.77 2.99 -8.03
CA ALA A 212 -4.83 3.17 -9.13
C ALA A 212 -5.31 2.47 -10.40
N VAL A 213 -5.76 1.21 -10.28
CA VAL A 213 -6.34 0.44 -11.39
C VAL A 213 -7.59 1.13 -11.94
N ALA A 214 -8.51 1.57 -11.08
CA ALA A 214 -9.73 2.27 -11.48
C ALA A 214 -9.41 3.53 -12.32
N GLY A 215 -8.45 4.33 -11.86
CA GLY A 215 -8.01 5.51 -12.59
C GLY A 215 -7.37 5.17 -13.95
N LEU A 216 -6.47 4.18 -13.99
CA LEU A 216 -5.79 3.74 -15.20
C LEU A 216 -6.74 3.08 -16.22
N MET A 217 -7.78 2.37 -15.77
CA MET A 217 -8.84 1.84 -16.64
C MET A 217 -9.67 2.94 -17.29
N ALA A 218 -9.91 4.03 -16.56
CA ALA A 218 -10.79 5.10 -17.03
C ALA A 218 -10.11 6.08 -17.99
N THR A 219 -8.80 6.32 -17.84
CA THR A 219 -8.10 7.33 -18.66
C THR A 219 -6.57 7.15 -18.66
N SER A 220 -5.95 7.61 -19.76
CA SER A 220 -4.48 7.72 -19.85
C SER A 220 -3.91 8.99 -19.22
N ARG A 221 -4.75 9.99 -18.87
CA ARG A 221 -4.32 11.27 -18.29
C ARG A 221 -4.06 11.09 -16.80
N THR A 222 -2.81 11.15 -16.37
CA THR A 222 -2.37 10.87 -14.98
C THR A 222 -3.16 11.63 -13.92
N GLY A 223 -3.35 12.96 -14.08
CA GLY A 223 -4.08 13.74 -13.08
C GLY A 223 -5.56 13.34 -12.94
N VAL A 224 -6.22 13.00 -14.07
CA VAL A 224 -7.61 12.53 -14.06
C VAL A 224 -7.69 11.12 -13.49
N ALA A 225 -6.73 10.24 -13.81
CA ALA A 225 -6.65 8.91 -13.25
C ALA A 225 -6.53 8.94 -11.72
N LEU A 226 -5.66 9.79 -11.19
CA LEU A 226 -5.52 9.98 -9.74
C LEU A 226 -6.80 10.52 -9.10
N ALA A 227 -7.46 11.50 -9.72
CA ALA A 227 -8.72 12.05 -9.22
C ALA A 227 -9.83 10.98 -9.15
N ILE A 228 -9.96 10.15 -10.19
CA ILE A 228 -10.91 9.02 -10.21
C ILE A 228 -10.57 8.02 -9.08
N GLY A 229 -9.30 7.68 -8.94
CA GLY A 229 -8.83 6.78 -7.87
C GLY A 229 -9.17 7.33 -6.48
N TRP A 230 -8.93 8.60 -6.21
CA TRP A 230 -9.26 9.24 -4.93
C TRP A 230 -10.76 9.29 -4.66
N VAL A 231 -11.57 9.60 -5.66
CA VAL A 231 -13.05 9.58 -5.52
C VAL A 231 -13.54 8.17 -5.20
N LEU A 232 -13.01 7.16 -5.92
CA LEU A 232 -13.36 5.76 -5.66
C LEU A 232 -12.93 5.34 -4.24
N ALA A 233 -11.74 5.74 -3.80
CA ALA A 233 -11.25 5.46 -2.45
C ALA A 233 -12.11 6.12 -1.37
N LEU A 234 -12.51 7.39 -1.56
CA LEU A 234 -13.41 8.10 -0.64
C LEU A 234 -14.76 7.38 -0.52
N VAL A 235 -15.42 7.13 -1.65
CA VAL A 235 -16.74 6.51 -1.68
C VAL A 235 -16.68 5.08 -1.12
N GLY A 236 -15.68 4.29 -1.51
CA GLY A 236 -15.50 2.93 -1.03
C GLY A 236 -15.19 2.85 0.46
N SER A 237 -14.38 3.77 0.98
CA SER A 237 -14.12 3.85 2.43
C SER A 237 -15.37 4.21 3.22
N MET A 238 -16.16 5.19 2.76
CA MET A 238 -17.43 5.54 3.39
C MET A 238 -18.42 4.37 3.39
N MET A 239 -18.62 3.73 2.24
CA MET A 239 -19.54 2.59 2.11
C MET A 239 -19.09 1.42 2.98
N GLY A 240 -17.78 1.11 2.96
CA GLY A 240 -17.22 0.03 3.76
C GLY A 240 -17.35 0.25 5.26
N LEU A 241 -17.08 1.46 5.75
CA LEU A 241 -17.25 1.81 7.17
C LEU A 241 -18.71 1.78 7.62
N ILE A 242 -19.64 2.30 6.82
CA ILE A 242 -21.06 2.23 7.11
C ILE A 242 -21.52 0.77 7.14
N GLY A 243 -21.11 -0.04 6.17
CA GLY A 243 -21.42 -1.48 6.12
C GLY A 243 -20.84 -2.23 7.32
N SER A 244 -19.58 -1.93 7.69
CA SER A 244 -18.92 -2.51 8.86
C SER A 244 -19.73 -2.28 10.15
N ILE A 245 -20.15 -1.05 10.42
CA ILE A 245 -20.94 -0.72 11.62
C ILE A 245 -22.33 -1.36 11.56
N ARG A 246 -22.97 -1.36 10.39
CA ARG A 246 -24.35 -1.88 10.27
C ARG A 246 -24.44 -3.40 10.41
N PHE A 247 -23.43 -4.12 9.99
CA PHE A 247 -23.41 -5.59 9.96
C PHE A 247 -22.44 -6.20 10.98
N ASP A 248 -21.87 -5.37 11.87
CA ASP A 248 -20.87 -5.78 12.88
C ASP A 248 -19.70 -6.56 12.26
N LEU A 249 -19.11 -5.99 11.19
CA LEU A 249 -18.01 -6.59 10.44
C LEU A 249 -16.70 -5.84 10.68
N PRO A 250 -15.53 -6.47 10.48
CA PRO A 250 -14.25 -5.77 10.54
C PRO A 250 -14.16 -4.65 9.50
N ALA A 251 -13.66 -3.46 9.90
CA ALA A 251 -13.63 -2.26 9.05
C ALA A 251 -12.80 -2.44 7.78
N ALA A 252 -11.57 -2.93 7.92
CA ALA A 252 -10.64 -3.04 6.79
C ALA A 252 -11.13 -3.99 5.67
N PRO A 253 -11.57 -5.22 5.95
CA PRO A 253 -12.19 -6.08 4.94
C PRO A 253 -13.46 -5.47 4.32
N SER A 254 -14.29 -4.78 5.09
CA SER A 254 -15.52 -4.14 4.59
C SER A 254 -15.21 -3.02 3.59
N ILE A 255 -14.18 -2.21 3.86
CA ILE A 255 -13.70 -1.19 2.92
C ILE A 255 -13.15 -1.84 1.66
N LEU A 256 -12.32 -2.89 1.79
CA LEU A 256 -11.74 -3.59 0.65
C LEU A 256 -12.80 -4.16 -0.29
N VAL A 257 -13.83 -4.83 0.27
CA VAL A 257 -14.96 -5.35 -0.50
C VAL A 257 -15.72 -4.23 -1.20
N SER A 258 -15.99 -3.12 -0.52
CA SER A 258 -16.66 -1.96 -1.10
C SER A 258 -15.88 -1.35 -2.26
N LEU A 259 -14.56 -1.19 -2.12
CA LEU A 259 -13.67 -0.73 -3.18
C LEU A 259 -13.71 -1.66 -4.40
N THR A 260 -13.70 -2.98 -4.16
CA THR A 260 -13.74 -3.99 -5.22
C THR A 260 -15.08 -3.94 -5.97
N ILE A 261 -16.20 -3.82 -5.26
CA ILE A 261 -17.52 -3.66 -5.88
C ILE A 261 -17.54 -2.41 -6.78
N LEU A 262 -17.05 -1.27 -6.30
CA LEU A 262 -17.00 -0.04 -7.09
C LEU A 262 -16.10 -0.17 -8.31
N LEU A 263 -14.97 -0.85 -8.20
CA LEU A 263 -14.07 -1.12 -9.33
C LEU A 263 -14.77 -1.98 -10.40
N VAL A 264 -15.47 -3.04 -9.99
CA VAL A 264 -16.22 -3.92 -10.90
C VAL A 264 -17.33 -3.12 -11.60
N LEU A 265 -18.09 -2.31 -10.87
CA LEU A 265 -19.14 -1.46 -11.44
C LEU A 265 -18.56 -0.46 -12.46
N LEU A 266 -17.43 0.17 -12.13
CA LEU A 266 -16.72 1.05 -13.06
C LEU A 266 -16.31 0.29 -14.32
N GLY A 267 -15.74 -0.90 -14.19
CA GLY A 267 -15.35 -1.76 -15.31
C GLY A 267 -16.53 -2.08 -16.23
N ILE A 268 -17.67 -2.46 -15.66
CA ILE A 268 -18.91 -2.72 -16.42
C ILE A 268 -19.35 -1.47 -17.19
N VAL A 269 -19.40 -0.31 -16.53
CA VAL A 269 -19.79 0.97 -17.17
C VAL A 269 -18.86 1.32 -18.32
N LEU A 270 -17.54 1.17 -18.15
CA LEU A 270 -16.56 1.45 -19.19
C LEU A 270 -16.71 0.51 -20.39
N THR A 271 -16.93 -0.78 -20.14
CA THR A 271 -17.15 -1.78 -21.21
C THR A 271 -18.43 -1.49 -22.00
N LEU A 272 -19.52 -1.14 -21.35
CA LEU A 272 -20.78 -0.79 -21.99
C LEU A 272 -20.69 0.50 -22.84
N ARG A 273 -19.81 1.44 -22.44
CA ARG A 273 -19.56 2.67 -23.21
C ARG A 273 -18.68 2.46 -24.44
N GLN A 274 -17.89 1.40 -24.50
CA GLN A 274 -17.14 1.00 -25.68
C GLN A 274 -18.15 0.36 -26.66
N LYS A 275 -18.87 1.18 -27.45
CA LYS A 275 -19.70 0.66 -28.56
C LYS A 275 -18.82 -0.23 -29.44
N PRO A 276 -19.29 -1.43 -29.82
CA PRO A 276 -18.56 -2.23 -30.80
C PRO A 276 -18.40 -1.36 -32.06
N ALA A 277 -17.15 -1.16 -32.51
CA ALA A 277 -16.88 -0.64 -33.83
C ALA A 277 -17.62 -1.58 -34.82
N ALA A 278 -18.60 -1.05 -35.55
CA ALA A 278 -19.31 -1.81 -36.54
C ALA A 278 -18.28 -2.49 -37.46
N ARG A 279 -18.26 -3.82 -37.44
CA ARG A 279 -17.56 -4.61 -38.44
C ARG A 279 -18.33 -4.36 -39.78
N THR A 280 -17.86 -3.39 -40.54
CA THR A 280 -18.20 -3.27 -41.97
C THR A 280 -17.18 -4.02 -42.79
#